data_f11c74b71ff1573c62fcc355a2451d1e
#
_entry.id   f11c74b71ff1573c62fcc355a2451d1e
#
_cell.length_a   1.000
_cell.length_b   1.000
_cell.length_c   1.000
_cell.angle_alpha   90.00
_cell.angle_beta   90.00
_cell.angle_gamma   90.00
#
_symmetry.space_group_name_H-M   'P 1'
#
loop_
_entity.id
_entity.type
_entity.pdbx_description
1 polymer ?
#
loop_
_entity_poly.entity_id
_entity_poly.type
_entity_poly.pdbx_seq_one_letter_code
_entity_poly.pdbx_strand_id
1 'polypeptide(L)'
;RKAARKRLPELLDSAKARLDEFGRLQYVNQPDIKEARGGLRDSVLVSALAASWLADRPHGIYDEAVERLLDVRDCIHLVAGKDTNLMLTPYQAKVAAMLGLADPTWPENERAAYSIDDLQTLLARIGRRISFSLDSTASRAEHSLTHEKPRFAFFQMFSQRSGGKREAPQFDVVAPGVAKHEGELVLAPGAEPAKDAKLALRMAVAAGEFGIPINPSTLVNLKRCPIHDNQWDDES
;
A
#
# COMPACT_ATOMS: atom_id res chain seq x y z
N ARG A 1 7.84 -6.14 21.98
CA ARG A 1 7.44 -7.19 21.04
C ARG A 1 6.30 -8.07 21.57
N LYS A 2 6.38 -8.67 22.78
CA LYS A 2 5.29 -9.50 23.33
C LYS A 2 3.98 -8.72 23.52
N ALA A 3 4.03 -7.50 24.06
CA ALA A 3 2.85 -6.66 24.24
C ALA A 3 2.24 -6.23 22.89
N ALA A 4 3.07 -5.90 21.90
CA ALA A 4 2.64 -5.53 20.55
C ALA A 4 1.90 -6.70 19.87
N ARG A 5 2.41 -7.92 19.99
CA ARG A 5 1.75 -9.14 19.47
C ARG A 5 0.35 -9.34 20.05
N LYS A 6 0.19 -9.17 21.36
CA LYS A 6 -1.11 -9.33 22.02
C LYS A 6 -2.14 -8.29 21.54
N ARG A 7 -1.67 -7.08 21.20
CA ARG A 7 -2.55 -5.97 20.78
C ARG A 7 -2.77 -5.87 19.28
N LEU A 8 -2.04 -6.63 18.46
CA LEU A 8 -2.15 -6.54 17.01
C LEU A 8 -3.58 -6.78 16.49
N PRO A 9 -4.31 -7.84 16.90
CA PRO A 9 -5.69 -8.05 16.46
C PRO A 9 -6.60 -6.84 16.78
N GLU A 10 -6.54 -6.34 18.01
CA GLU A 10 -7.32 -5.18 18.46
C GLU A 10 -7.03 -3.91 17.61
N LEU A 11 -5.76 -3.69 17.26
CA LEU A 11 -5.36 -2.57 16.40
C LEU A 11 -5.90 -2.71 14.97
N LEU A 12 -5.87 -3.92 14.41
CA LEU A 12 -6.39 -4.18 13.07
C LEU A 12 -7.92 -4.10 13.03
N ASP A 13 -8.60 -4.58 14.06
CA ASP A 13 -10.06 -4.45 14.19
C ASP A 13 -10.47 -2.98 14.34
N SER A 14 -9.73 -2.18 15.11
CA SER A 14 -9.94 -0.73 15.17
C SER A 14 -9.74 -0.05 13.82
N ALA A 15 -8.78 -0.51 13.00
CA ALA A 15 -8.57 0.02 11.65
C ALA A 15 -9.72 -0.35 10.70
N LYS A 16 -10.32 -1.54 10.84
CA LYS A 16 -11.52 -1.96 10.09
C LYS A 16 -12.75 -1.14 10.51
N ALA A 17 -12.98 -0.96 11.81
CA ALA A 17 -14.09 -0.14 12.31
C ALA A 17 -14.03 1.30 11.77
N ARG A 18 -12.84 1.91 11.70
CA ARG A 18 -12.66 3.23 11.07
C ARG A 18 -12.98 3.23 9.58
N LEU A 19 -12.65 2.16 8.85
CA LEU A 19 -13.02 2.04 7.45
C LEU A 19 -14.55 2.07 7.25
N ASP A 20 -15.28 1.39 8.13
CA ASP A 20 -16.76 1.35 8.06
C ASP A 20 -17.37 2.72 8.40
N GLU A 21 -16.76 3.47 9.33
CA GLU A 21 -17.23 4.78 9.78
C GLU A 21 -16.88 5.93 8.82
N PHE A 22 -15.61 6.00 8.38
CA PHE A 22 -15.05 7.13 7.63
C PHE A 22 -14.84 6.84 6.13
N GLY A 23 -15.04 5.62 5.70
CA GLY A 23 -14.81 5.20 4.32
C GLY A 23 -13.34 5.23 3.91
N ARG A 24 -13.12 5.26 2.60
CA ARG A 24 -11.76 5.30 2.00
C ARG A 24 -11.47 6.69 1.46
N LEU A 25 -10.30 7.24 1.77
CA LEU A 25 -9.83 8.56 1.32
C LEU A 25 -10.02 8.76 -0.20
N GLN A 26 -9.85 7.71 -0.98
CA GLN A 26 -9.93 7.72 -2.43
C GLN A 26 -11.34 7.75 -3.01
N TYR A 27 -12.40 7.58 -2.21
CA TYR A 27 -13.79 7.47 -2.68
C TYR A 27 -14.75 8.44 -2.00
N VAL A 28 -14.30 9.17 -0.99
CA VAL A 28 -15.13 10.12 -0.24
C VAL A 28 -14.90 11.53 -0.73
N ASN A 29 -15.93 12.24 -1.13
CA ASN A 29 -15.83 13.62 -1.65
C ASN A 29 -15.40 14.65 -0.59
N GLN A 30 -15.75 14.42 0.66
CA GLN A 30 -15.36 15.25 1.81
C GLN A 30 -14.73 14.38 2.89
N PRO A 31 -13.52 13.82 2.63
CA PRO A 31 -12.91 12.90 3.56
C PRO A 31 -12.40 13.59 4.82
N ASP A 32 -12.45 12.87 5.93
CA ASP A 32 -11.51 13.12 7.03
C ASP A 32 -10.16 12.53 6.65
N ILE A 33 -9.20 13.39 6.31
CA ILE A 33 -7.88 12.96 5.82
C ILE A 33 -7.02 12.28 6.90
N LYS A 34 -7.46 12.32 8.14
CA LYS A 34 -6.80 11.63 9.26
C LYS A 34 -7.41 10.26 9.49
N GLU A 35 -8.74 10.18 9.63
CA GLU A 35 -9.43 8.95 10.08
C GLU A 35 -9.83 8.02 8.93
N ALA A 36 -10.08 8.53 7.71
CA ALA A 36 -10.41 7.71 6.55
C ALA A 36 -9.31 6.68 6.24
N ARG A 37 -9.70 5.54 5.68
CA ARG A 37 -8.76 4.51 5.23
C ARG A 37 -7.80 5.07 4.18
N GLY A 38 -6.50 4.94 4.42
CA GLY A 38 -5.46 5.60 3.62
C GLY A 38 -5.11 7.00 4.12
N GLY A 39 -5.63 7.42 5.28
CA GLY A 39 -5.34 8.69 5.94
C GLY A 39 -4.15 8.64 6.90
N LEU A 40 -3.93 9.74 7.62
CA LEU A 40 -2.79 9.89 8.52
C LEU A 40 -2.79 8.89 9.69
N ARG A 41 -3.96 8.45 10.17
CA ARG A 41 -4.05 7.44 11.22
C ARG A 41 -3.47 6.09 10.78
N ASP A 42 -3.66 5.75 9.51
CA ASP A 42 -3.11 4.54 8.93
C ASP A 42 -1.59 4.61 8.81
N SER A 43 -1.01 5.79 8.50
CA SER A 43 0.45 5.98 8.49
C SER A 43 1.06 5.85 9.88
N VAL A 44 0.36 6.31 10.92
CA VAL A 44 0.77 6.09 12.32
C VAL A 44 0.75 4.61 12.67
N LEU A 45 -0.26 3.87 12.21
CA LEU A 45 -0.35 2.42 12.46
C LEU A 45 0.78 1.65 11.75
N VAL A 46 1.11 1.99 10.51
CA VAL A 46 2.29 1.44 9.79
C VAL A 46 3.57 1.68 10.60
N SER A 47 3.76 2.90 11.08
CA SER A 47 4.92 3.27 11.89
C SER A 47 4.98 2.50 13.22
N ALA A 48 3.83 2.30 13.88
CA ALA A 48 3.73 1.52 15.11
C ALA A 48 4.07 0.04 14.90
N LEU A 49 3.60 -0.56 13.79
CA LEU A 49 3.93 -1.93 13.42
C LEU A 49 5.43 -2.09 13.17
N ALA A 50 6.04 -1.17 12.46
CA ALA A 50 7.48 -1.17 12.22
C ALA A 50 8.27 -1.00 13.54
N ALA A 51 7.92 -0.02 14.37
CA ALA A 51 8.57 0.21 15.66
C ALA A 51 8.44 -0.98 16.63
N SER A 52 7.41 -1.81 16.47
CA SER A 52 7.23 -3.03 17.25
C SER A 52 8.06 -4.22 16.78
N TRP A 53 8.82 -4.07 15.69
CA TRP A 53 9.60 -5.14 15.04
C TRP A 53 8.74 -6.34 14.60
N LEU A 54 7.49 -6.09 14.24
CA LEU A 54 6.59 -7.09 13.67
C LEU A 54 6.68 -7.13 12.13
N ALA A 55 6.97 -5.99 11.52
CA ALA A 55 7.16 -5.88 10.07
C ALA A 55 8.12 -4.73 9.75
N ASP A 56 8.71 -4.75 8.56
CA ASP A 56 9.53 -3.65 8.07
C ASP A 56 8.66 -2.47 7.62
N ARG A 57 9.17 -1.24 7.84
CA ARG A 57 8.53 -0.02 7.40
C ARG A 57 8.70 0.14 5.88
N PRO A 58 7.63 0.43 5.13
CA PRO A 58 7.78 0.83 3.73
C PRO A 58 8.46 2.21 3.63
N HIS A 59 9.17 2.46 2.51
CA HIS A 59 9.91 3.68 2.23
C HIS A 59 9.62 4.23 0.82
N GLY A 60 10.26 5.34 0.46
CA GLY A 60 10.17 5.94 -0.86
C GLY A 60 8.77 6.45 -1.15
N ILE A 61 8.09 5.87 -2.13
CA ILE A 61 6.75 6.29 -2.56
C ILE A 61 5.74 6.39 -1.42
N TYR A 62 5.90 5.59 -0.36
CA TYR A 62 5.06 5.69 0.84
C TYR A 62 5.39 6.95 1.63
N ASP A 63 6.66 7.26 1.86
CA ASP A 63 7.08 8.47 2.58
C ASP A 63 6.58 9.72 1.86
N GLU A 64 6.76 9.79 0.53
CA GLU A 64 6.23 10.87 -0.31
C GLU A 64 4.71 11.04 -0.17
N ALA A 65 3.97 9.92 -0.10
CA ALA A 65 2.52 9.98 0.07
C ALA A 65 2.11 10.55 1.43
N VAL A 66 2.83 10.18 2.50
CA VAL A 66 2.57 10.70 3.85
C VAL A 66 2.91 12.19 3.93
N GLU A 67 4.05 12.62 3.39
CA GLU A 67 4.47 14.03 3.35
C GLU A 67 3.44 14.87 2.59
N ARG A 68 3.01 14.42 1.40
CA ARG A 68 1.98 15.10 0.64
C ARG A 68 0.64 15.20 1.37
N LEU A 69 0.26 14.19 2.13
CA LEU A 69 -0.97 14.25 2.94
C LEU A 69 -0.85 15.24 4.10
N LEU A 70 0.35 15.42 4.65
CA LEU A 70 0.63 16.47 5.64
C LEU A 70 0.53 17.86 5.01
N ASP A 71 1.08 18.07 3.82
CA ASP A 71 0.91 19.32 3.07
C ASP A 71 -0.57 19.66 2.85
N VAL A 72 -1.37 18.66 2.45
CA VAL A 72 -2.83 18.83 2.31
C VAL A 72 -3.47 19.26 3.64
N ARG A 73 -3.10 18.62 4.75
CA ARG A 73 -3.61 18.97 6.08
C ARG A 73 -3.30 20.41 6.45
N ASP A 74 -2.06 20.82 6.23
CA ASP A 74 -1.62 22.17 6.57
C ASP A 74 -2.36 23.22 5.73
N CYS A 75 -2.61 22.95 4.45
CA CYS A 75 -3.47 23.78 3.62
C CYS A 75 -4.91 23.84 4.13
N ILE A 76 -5.50 22.70 4.58
CA ILE A 76 -6.82 22.69 5.19
C ILE A 76 -6.88 23.60 6.43
N HIS A 77 -5.89 23.48 7.32
CA HIS A 77 -5.82 24.32 8.55
C HIS A 77 -5.76 25.82 8.20
N LEU A 78 -4.93 26.20 7.21
CA LEU A 78 -4.81 27.59 6.76
C LEU A 78 -6.11 28.10 6.15
N VAL A 79 -6.76 27.33 5.30
CA VAL A 79 -8.03 27.71 4.65
C VAL A 79 -9.20 27.76 5.64
N ALA A 80 -9.25 26.81 6.58
CA ALA A 80 -10.30 26.71 7.57
C ALA A 80 -10.12 27.69 8.74
N GLY A 81 -8.90 28.19 8.98
CA GLY A 81 -8.55 29.01 10.13
C GLY A 81 -8.64 28.29 11.48
N LYS A 82 -8.65 26.96 11.46
CA LYS A 82 -8.76 26.11 12.68
C LYS A 82 -8.17 24.74 12.44
N ASP A 83 -7.87 24.02 13.53
CA ASP A 83 -7.46 22.62 13.50
C ASP A 83 -8.64 21.73 13.08
N THR A 84 -8.59 21.23 11.84
CA THR A 84 -9.59 20.30 11.28
C THR A 84 -8.96 19.41 10.24
N ASN A 85 -9.37 18.13 10.19
CA ASN A 85 -8.91 17.18 9.19
C ASN A 85 -9.97 16.90 8.12
N LEU A 86 -11.12 17.58 8.20
CA LEU A 86 -12.22 17.37 7.28
C LEU A 86 -12.06 18.26 6.04
N MET A 87 -11.92 17.66 4.87
CA MET A 87 -11.86 18.33 3.58
C MET A 87 -13.27 18.71 3.13
N LEU A 88 -13.77 19.85 3.56
CA LEU A 88 -15.08 20.33 3.13
C LEU A 88 -15.04 20.87 1.70
N THR A 89 -16.14 20.72 0.96
CA THR A 89 -16.27 21.23 -0.42
C THR A 89 -15.87 22.72 -0.57
N PRO A 90 -16.25 23.64 0.34
CA PRO A 90 -15.84 25.05 0.23
C PRO A 90 -14.33 25.29 0.34
N TYR A 91 -13.57 24.32 0.86
CA TYR A 91 -12.12 24.44 1.02
C TYR A 91 -11.35 23.95 -0.20
N GLN A 92 -11.93 23.03 -0.97
CA GLN A 92 -11.22 22.25 -1.99
C GLN A 92 -10.49 23.11 -3.03
N ALA A 93 -11.17 24.09 -3.62
CA ALA A 93 -10.55 24.96 -4.63
C ALA A 93 -9.38 25.77 -4.07
N LYS A 94 -9.49 26.29 -2.83
CA LYS A 94 -8.41 27.06 -2.18
C LYS A 94 -7.25 26.16 -1.81
N VAL A 95 -7.53 24.98 -1.27
CA VAL A 95 -6.49 23.97 -0.95
C VAL A 95 -5.76 23.54 -2.22
N ALA A 96 -6.48 23.26 -3.31
CA ALA A 96 -5.89 22.90 -4.60
C ALA A 96 -4.97 24.01 -5.12
N ALA A 97 -5.40 25.27 -5.06
CA ALA A 97 -4.58 26.41 -5.46
C ALA A 97 -3.30 26.53 -4.60
N MET A 98 -3.38 26.36 -3.28
CA MET A 98 -2.22 26.42 -2.38
C MET A 98 -1.23 25.28 -2.63
N LEU A 99 -1.71 24.11 -3.08
CA LEU A 99 -0.87 22.98 -3.46
C LEU A 99 -0.27 23.09 -4.87
N GLY A 100 -0.57 24.19 -5.59
CA GLY A 100 -0.08 24.42 -6.95
C GLY A 100 -0.77 23.57 -8.01
N LEU A 101 -1.98 23.09 -7.75
CA LEU A 101 -2.78 22.28 -8.68
C LEU A 101 -3.64 23.13 -9.63
N ALA A 102 -3.75 24.44 -9.41
CA ALA A 102 -4.47 25.37 -10.28
C ALA A 102 -3.57 25.85 -11.42
N ASP A 103 -3.63 25.17 -12.57
CA ASP A 103 -2.86 25.57 -13.74
C ASP A 103 -3.36 26.93 -14.29
N PRO A 104 -2.48 27.95 -14.38
CA PRO A 104 -2.87 29.27 -14.88
C PRO A 104 -3.26 29.27 -16.37
N THR A 105 -2.94 28.26 -17.13
CA THR A 105 -3.30 28.12 -18.55
C THR A 105 -4.76 27.70 -18.75
N TRP A 106 -5.42 27.17 -17.71
CA TRP A 106 -6.83 26.81 -17.81
C TRP A 106 -7.75 28.03 -17.89
N PRO A 107 -8.91 27.92 -18.58
CA PRO A 107 -9.93 28.96 -18.60
C PRO A 107 -10.33 29.35 -17.18
N GLU A 108 -10.43 30.64 -16.90
CA GLU A 108 -10.66 31.16 -15.55
C GLU A 108 -11.96 30.62 -14.93
N ASN A 109 -13.02 30.47 -15.74
CA ASN A 109 -14.32 29.94 -15.33
C ASN A 109 -14.31 28.44 -15.01
N GLU A 110 -13.33 27.69 -15.48
CA GLU A 110 -13.21 26.23 -15.30
C GLU A 110 -12.07 25.84 -14.36
N ARG A 111 -11.12 26.74 -14.13
CA ARG A 111 -9.89 26.50 -13.35
C ARG A 111 -10.18 25.92 -11.97
N ALA A 112 -11.23 26.41 -11.29
CA ALA A 112 -11.58 25.91 -9.97
C ALA A 112 -12.09 24.46 -10.01
N ALA A 113 -12.84 24.08 -11.05
CA ALA A 113 -13.34 22.71 -11.21
C ALA A 113 -12.18 21.73 -11.52
N TYR A 114 -11.31 22.07 -12.47
CA TYR A 114 -10.16 21.22 -12.81
C TYR A 114 -9.18 21.04 -11.66
N SER A 115 -8.93 22.11 -10.87
CA SER A 115 -8.06 22.00 -9.70
C SER A 115 -8.68 21.16 -8.58
N ILE A 116 -10.00 21.10 -8.44
CA ILE A 116 -10.70 20.20 -7.52
C ILE A 116 -10.54 18.76 -7.97
N ASP A 117 -10.70 18.47 -9.27
CA ASP A 117 -10.51 17.12 -9.83
C ASP A 117 -9.06 16.64 -9.64
N ASP A 118 -8.07 17.51 -9.84
CA ASP A 118 -6.67 17.20 -9.58
C ASP A 118 -6.40 16.96 -8.09
N LEU A 119 -7.02 17.73 -7.19
CA LEU A 119 -6.95 17.50 -5.75
C LEU A 119 -7.54 16.13 -5.37
N GLN A 120 -8.70 15.79 -5.91
CA GLN A 120 -9.32 14.48 -5.67
C GLN A 120 -8.45 13.34 -6.22
N THR A 121 -7.86 13.53 -7.41
CA THR A 121 -6.91 12.57 -7.99
C THR A 121 -5.66 12.40 -7.12
N LEU A 122 -5.13 13.49 -6.58
CA LEU A 122 -4.00 13.48 -5.63
C LEU A 122 -4.36 12.68 -4.37
N LEU A 123 -5.49 13.00 -3.74
CA LEU A 123 -5.97 12.31 -2.54
C LEU A 123 -6.22 10.82 -2.80
N ALA A 124 -6.77 10.47 -3.97
CA ALA A 124 -6.99 9.09 -4.37
C ALA A 124 -5.67 8.32 -4.54
N ARG A 125 -4.63 8.94 -5.11
CA ARG A 125 -3.29 8.33 -5.24
C ARG A 125 -2.65 8.13 -3.88
N ILE A 126 -2.69 9.14 -3.01
CA ILE A 126 -2.16 9.08 -1.64
C ILE A 126 -2.88 7.99 -0.86
N GLY A 127 -4.21 8.00 -0.84
CA GLY A 127 -5.03 7.05 -0.11
C GLY A 127 -4.75 5.60 -0.51
N ARG A 128 -4.65 5.30 -1.82
CA ARG A 128 -4.28 3.96 -2.30
C ARG A 128 -2.88 3.53 -1.83
N ARG A 129 -1.90 4.43 -1.85
CA ARG A 129 -0.53 4.10 -1.42
C ARG A 129 -0.44 3.79 0.06
N ILE A 130 -1.06 4.63 0.90
CA ILE A 130 -1.05 4.43 2.35
C ILE A 130 -1.86 3.18 2.72
N SER A 131 -3.06 2.97 2.14
CA SER A 131 -3.86 1.76 2.36
C SER A 131 -3.10 0.49 2.00
N PHE A 132 -2.49 0.44 0.81
CA PHE A 132 -1.69 -0.71 0.39
C PHE A 132 -0.51 -0.97 1.32
N SER A 133 0.17 0.10 1.76
CA SER A 133 1.30 -0.01 2.70
C SER A 133 0.85 -0.55 4.05
N LEU A 134 -0.32 -0.15 4.53
CA LEU A 134 -0.87 -0.70 5.78
C LEU A 134 -1.25 -2.17 5.60
N ASP A 135 -1.97 -2.53 4.52
CA ASP A 135 -2.39 -3.92 4.28
C ASP A 135 -1.18 -4.85 4.19
N SER A 136 -0.15 -4.48 3.42
CA SER A 136 1.05 -5.29 3.28
C SER A 136 1.88 -5.37 4.57
N THR A 137 1.94 -4.29 5.36
CA THR A 137 2.67 -4.27 6.64
C THR A 137 1.92 -5.08 7.69
N ALA A 138 0.58 -4.98 7.74
CA ALA A 138 -0.28 -5.77 8.63
C ALA A 138 -0.17 -7.26 8.32
N SER A 139 -0.26 -7.66 7.04
CA SER A 139 -0.11 -9.05 6.62
C SER A 139 1.24 -9.64 7.06
N ARG A 140 2.35 -8.91 6.84
CA ARG A 140 3.68 -9.34 7.33
C ARG A 140 3.76 -9.44 8.86
N ALA A 141 3.12 -8.49 9.56
CA ALA A 141 3.04 -8.54 11.01
C ALA A 141 2.29 -9.78 11.51
N GLU A 142 1.15 -10.12 10.91
CA GLU A 142 0.38 -11.32 11.21
C GLU A 142 1.18 -12.59 10.89
N HIS A 143 1.82 -12.65 9.72
CA HIS A 143 2.71 -13.75 9.35
C HIS A 143 3.85 -13.96 10.35
N SER A 144 4.44 -12.87 10.87
CA SER A 144 5.50 -12.96 11.89
C SER A 144 5.02 -13.55 13.22
N LEU A 145 3.71 -13.54 13.45
CA LEU A 145 3.09 -14.18 14.65
C LEU A 145 2.85 -15.66 14.46
N THR A 146 2.44 -16.07 13.25
CA THR A 146 2.08 -17.47 12.95
C THR A 146 3.31 -18.34 12.74
N HIS A 147 4.42 -17.77 12.26
CA HIS A 147 5.65 -18.49 11.92
C HIS A 147 6.79 -18.34 12.96
N GLU A 148 6.49 -18.25 14.25
CA GLU A 148 7.54 -18.44 15.27
C GLU A 148 8.05 -19.88 15.20
N LYS A 149 9.18 -20.08 14.53
CA LYS A 149 9.99 -21.29 14.73
C LYS A 149 10.32 -21.37 16.22
N PRO A 150 10.03 -22.49 16.92
CA PRO A 150 10.34 -22.60 18.33
C PRO A 150 11.81 -22.33 18.55
N ARG A 151 12.17 -21.53 19.55
CA ARG A 151 13.54 -21.14 19.91
C ARG A 151 14.50 -22.33 20.10
N PHE A 152 13.97 -23.55 20.21
CA PHE A 152 14.71 -24.80 20.28
C PHE A 152 15.44 -25.17 18.98
N ALA A 153 15.01 -24.67 17.81
CA ALA A 153 15.68 -24.97 16.54
C ALA A 153 17.08 -24.32 16.43
N PHE A 154 17.32 -23.23 17.16
CA PHE A 154 18.63 -22.56 17.15
C PHE A 154 19.73 -23.36 17.87
N PHE A 155 19.37 -24.16 18.86
CA PHE A 155 20.33 -24.99 19.61
C PHE A 155 20.69 -26.29 18.85
N GLN A 156 19.77 -26.82 18.02
CA GLN A 156 20.04 -27.97 17.16
C GLN A 156 20.92 -27.62 15.94
N MET A 157 20.94 -26.35 15.52
CA MET A 157 21.74 -25.90 14.38
C MET A 157 23.25 -25.85 14.69
N PHE A 158 23.64 -25.83 15.96
CA PHE A 158 25.04 -25.84 16.38
C PHE A 158 25.63 -27.27 16.60
N SER A 159 24.78 -28.28 16.68
CA SER A 159 25.22 -29.65 16.95
C SER A 159 25.27 -30.57 15.72
N GLN A 160 24.83 -30.10 14.53
CA GLN A 160 24.97 -30.86 13.30
C GLN A 160 25.81 -30.11 12.26
N ARG A 161 27.14 -30.20 12.43
CA ARG A 161 28.08 -30.08 11.33
C ARG A 161 28.01 -31.40 10.50
N SER A 162 27.00 -31.50 9.66
CA SER A 162 27.06 -32.41 8.48
C SER A 162 25.98 -31.96 7.49
N GLY A 163 26.42 -31.62 6.30
CA GLY A 163 25.82 -31.45 4.97
C GLY A 163 24.31 -31.52 4.80
N GLY A 164 23.55 -30.66 5.46
CA GLY A 164 22.12 -30.49 5.16
C GLY A 164 21.97 -29.59 3.95
N LYS A 165 21.50 -30.11 2.81
CA LYS A 165 20.96 -29.30 1.70
C LYS A 165 19.99 -28.31 2.27
N ARG A 166 20.24 -27.01 2.08
CA ARG A 166 19.19 -25.98 2.28
C ARG A 166 18.03 -26.36 1.37
N GLU A 167 16.88 -26.72 1.93
CA GLU A 167 15.67 -26.85 1.14
C GLU A 167 15.47 -25.51 0.42
N ALA A 168 15.39 -25.58 -0.91
CA ALA A 168 15.08 -24.42 -1.72
C ALA A 168 13.70 -23.87 -1.30
N PRO A 169 13.50 -22.54 -1.27
CA PRO A 169 12.19 -21.96 -0.97
C PRO A 169 11.13 -22.63 -1.85
N GLN A 170 10.09 -23.19 -1.24
CA GLN A 170 8.97 -23.74 -1.98
C GLN A 170 8.14 -22.61 -2.56
N PHE A 171 8.17 -22.48 -3.89
CA PHE A 171 7.30 -21.60 -4.65
C PHE A 171 6.16 -22.41 -5.24
N ASP A 172 4.94 -22.07 -4.88
CA ASP A 172 3.73 -22.61 -5.50
C ASP A 172 3.40 -21.81 -6.75
N VAL A 173 3.79 -22.32 -7.92
CA VAL A 173 3.59 -21.64 -9.21
C VAL A 173 2.10 -21.73 -9.58
N VAL A 174 1.42 -20.59 -9.68
CA VAL A 174 -0.01 -20.49 -9.97
C VAL A 174 -0.32 -20.04 -11.39
N ALA A 175 0.62 -19.36 -12.03
CA ALA A 175 0.54 -19.00 -13.45
C ALA A 175 1.97 -18.83 -14.01
N PRO A 176 2.17 -18.80 -15.33
CA PRO A 176 3.48 -18.54 -15.92
C PRO A 176 4.10 -17.25 -15.37
N GLY A 177 5.26 -17.37 -14.69
CA GLY A 177 5.96 -16.27 -14.07
C GLY A 177 5.39 -15.79 -12.72
N VAL A 178 4.31 -16.39 -12.20
CA VAL A 178 3.63 -16.01 -10.95
C VAL A 178 3.64 -17.18 -9.98
N ALA A 179 4.05 -16.93 -8.74
CA ALA A 179 4.04 -17.93 -7.67
C ALA A 179 3.50 -17.35 -6.36
N LYS A 180 3.02 -18.23 -5.49
CA LYS A 180 2.71 -17.92 -4.08
C LYS A 180 3.92 -18.27 -3.22
N HIS A 181 4.24 -17.38 -2.30
CA HIS A 181 5.28 -17.59 -1.30
C HIS A 181 4.95 -16.79 -0.03
N GLU A 182 4.92 -17.45 1.11
CA GLU A 182 4.65 -16.83 2.43
C GLU A 182 3.37 -15.97 2.47
N GLY A 183 2.33 -16.37 1.74
CA GLY A 183 1.03 -15.66 1.74
C GLY A 183 1.00 -14.42 0.82
N GLU A 184 2.02 -14.19 0.03
CA GLU A 184 2.08 -13.13 -0.97
C GLU A 184 2.29 -13.73 -2.38
N LEU A 185 1.89 -12.98 -3.41
CA LEU A 185 2.25 -13.29 -4.80
C LEU A 185 3.63 -12.71 -5.09
N VAL A 186 4.49 -13.55 -5.65
CA VAL A 186 5.87 -13.22 -6.02
C VAL A 186 6.14 -13.63 -7.46
N LEU A 187 7.24 -13.13 -8.02
CA LEU A 187 7.73 -13.65 -9.29
C LEU A 187 8.16 -15.11 -9.12
N ALA A 188 7.72 -15.97 -10.02
CA ALA A 188 8.19 -17.34 -10.05
C ALA A 188 9.69 -17.39 -10.39
N PRO A 189 10.44 -18.43 -9.94
CA PRO A 189 11.82 -18.61 -10.33
C PRO A 189 11.98 -18.63 -11.86
N GLY A 190 12.89 -17.81 -12.38
CA GLY A 190 13.14 -17.69 -13.81
C GLY A 190 12.20 -16.73 -14.55
N ALA A 191 11.26 -16.06 -13.87
CA ALA A 191 10.45 -15.01 -14.49
C ALA A 191 11.31 -13.82 -14.93
N GLU A 192 11.12 -13.36 -16.16
CA GLU A 192 11.83 -12.23 -16.76
C GLU A 192 10.86 -11.08 -17.08
N PRO A 193 10.54 -10.17 -16.13
CA PRO A 193 9.56 -9.10 -16.32
C PRO A 193 9.82 -8.24 -17.57
N ALA A 194 11.09 -7.98 -17.88
CA ALA A 194 11.45 -7.15 -19.03
C ALA A 194 11.15 -7.79 -20.41
N LYS A 195 10.83 -9.08 -20.45
CA LYS A 195 10.55 -9.82 -21.67
C LYS A 195 9.09 -10.27 -21.78
N ASP A 196 8.28 -10.01 -20.76
CA ASP A 196 6.94 -10.57 -20.62
C ASP A 196 5.90 -9.48 -20.39
N ALA A 197 5.31 -9.00 -21.48
CA ALA A 197 4.31 -7.94 -21.44
C ALA A 197 3.00 -8.34 -20.71
N LYS A 198 2.68 -9.65 -20.66
CA LYS A 198 1.46 -10.16 -20.04
C LYS A 198 1.65 -10.50 -18.53
N LEU A 199 2.87 -10.47 -18.02
CA LEU A 199 3.18 -10.89 -16.65
C LEU A 199 2.46 -10.02 -15.60
N ALA A 200 2.40 -8.71 -15.81
CA ALA A 200 1.72 -7.79 -14.89
C ALA A 200 0.20 -8.10 -14.83
N LEU A 201 -0.41 -8.41 -15.96
CA LEU A 201 -1.83 -8.79 -16.05
C LEU A 201 -2.09 -10.12 -15.34
N ARG A 202 -1.28 -11.15 -15.61
CA ARG A 202 -1.40 -12.45 -14.93
C ARG A 202 -1.23 -12.33 -13.42
N MET A 203 -0.31 -11.47 -12.97
CA MET A 203 -0.13 -11.18 -11.55
C MET A 203 -1.39 -10.52 -10.94
N ALA A 204 -2.01 -9.57 -11.65
CA ALA A 204 -3.24 -8.92 -11.21
C ALA A 204 -4.42 -9.90 -11.16
N VAL A 205 -4.57 -10.76 -12.17
CA VAL A 205 -5.59 -11.82 -12.20
C VAL A 205 -5.41 -12.76 -11.02
N ALA A 206 -4.19 -13.27 -10.79
CA ALA A 206 -3.91 -14.15 -9.65
C ALA A 206 -4.19 -13.46 -8.31
N ALA A 207 -3.89 -12.16 -8.16
CA ALA A 207 -4.21 -11.42 -6.95
C ALA A 207 -5.72 -11.34 -6.69
N GLY A 208 -6.52 -11.13 -7.72
CA GLY A 208 -7.98 -11.11 -7.64
C GLY A 208 -8.56 -12.50 -7.36
N GLU A 209 -8.08 -13.52 -8.03
CA GLU A 209 -8.57 -14.92 -7.91
C GLU A 209 -8.30 -15.50 -6.53
N PHE A 210 -7.08 -15.32 -6.01
CA PHE A 210 -6.69 -15.89 -4.73
C PHE A 210 -6.92 -14.96 -3.53
N GLY A 211 -7.26 -13.69 -3.76
CA GLY A 211 -7.45 -12.70 -2.69
C GLY A 211 -6.20 -12.44 -1.85
N ILE A 212 -5.00 -12.64 -2.40
CA ILE A 212 -3.72 -12.44 -1.70
C ILE A 212 -2.92 -11.26 -2.28
N PRO A 213 -2.20 -10.51 -1.42
CA PRO A 213 -1.47 -9.33 -1.86
C PRO A 213 -0.25 -9.69 -2.72
N ILE A 214 0.12 -8.76 -3.59
CA ILE A 214 1.37 -8.84 -4.36
C ILE A 214 2.51 -8.29 -3.51
N ASN A 215 3.61 -9.02 -3.44
CA ASN A 215 4.80 -8.57 -2.71
C ASN A 215 5.33 -7.24 -3.26
N PRO A 216 5.69 -6.26 -2.42
CA PRO A 216 6.14 -4.94 -2.85
C PRO A 216 7.36 -4.96 -3.79
N SER A 217 8.33 -5.85 -3.58
CA SER A 217 9.48 -5.99 -4.48
C SER A 217 9.09 -6.53 -5.85
N THR A 218 8.07 -7.40 -5.90
CA THR A 218 7.47 -7.88 -7.14
C THR A 218 6.82 -6.72 -7.91
N LEU A 219 6.05 -5.84 -7.25
CA LEU A 219 5.46 -4.66 -7.89
C LEU A 219 6.52 -3.74 -8.53
N VAL A 220 7.66 -3.55 -7.87
CA VAL A 220 8.79 -2.79 -8.43
C VAL A 220 9.34 -3.45 -9.70
N ASN A 221 9.46 -4.78 -9.70
CA ASN A 221 9.94 -5.52 -10.86
C ASN A 221 8.94 -5.55 -12.01
N LEU A 222 7.63 -5.58 -11.74
CA LEU A 222 6.58 -5.52 -12.77
C LEU A 222 6.58 -4.21 -13.56
N LYS A 223 7.14 -3.12 -13.02
CA LYS A 223 7.33 -1.86 -13.78
C LYS A 223 8.28 -2.02 -14.97
N ARG A 224 9.05 -3.10 -15.03
CA ARG A 224 9.95 -3.42 -16.15
C ARG A 224 9.26 -4.18 -17.27
N CYS A 225 8.01 -4.61 -17.09
CA CYS A 225 7.26 -5.27 -18.15
C CYS A 225 7.07 -4.28 -19.31
N PRO A 226 7.26 -4.73 -20.56
CA PRO A 226 6.97 -3.91 -21.73
C PRO A 226 5.50 -3.49 -21.74
N ILE A 227 5.24 -2.28 -22.24
CA ILE A 227 3.86 -1.85 -22.53
C ILE A 227 3.40 -2.63 -23.75
N HIS A 228 2.23 -3.29 -23.64
CA HIS A 228 1.68 -4.04 -24.74
C HIS A 228 1.15 -3.06 -25.80
N ASP A 229 1.66 -3.14 -27.03
CA ASP A 229 1.10 -2.43 -28.19
C ASP A 229 -0.22 -3.13 -28.61
N ASN A 230 -1.33 -2.67 -28.06
CA ASN A 230 -2.75 -2.88 -28.47
C ASN A 230 -3.17 -4.15 -29.26
N GLN A 231 -2.35 -5.17 -29.37
CA GLN A 231 -2.71 -6.46 -29.96
C GLN A 231 -2.98 -7.46 -28.82
N TRP A 232 -4.23 -7.42 -28.34
CA TRP A 232 -4.75 -8.45 -27.44
C TRP A 232 -5.16 -9.65 -28.30
N ASP A 233 -4.60 -10.80 -28.04
CA ASP A 233 -5.06 -12.08 -28.58
C ASP A 233 -6.09 -12.71 -27.62
N ASP A 234 -6.84 -13.71 -28.11
CA ASP A 234 -7.91 -14.36 -27.34
C ASP A 234 -7.41 -15.10 -26.07
N GLU A 235 -6.10 -15.21 -25.88
CA GLU A 235 -5.47 -15.80 -24.69
C GLU A 235 -5.03 -14.76 -23.66
N SER A 236 -5.27 -13.47 -23.90
CA SER A 236 -4.89 -12.36 -23.03
C SER A 236 -5.96 -12.00 -22.04
#